data_d523bbb9f97d51e7a29f25bfee4103d1
#
_entry.id   d523bbb9f97d51e7a29f25bfee4103d1
#
_cell.length_a   1.000
_cell.length_b   1.000
_cell.length_c   1.000
_cell.angle_alpha   90.00
_cell.angle_beta   90.00
_cell.angle_gamma   90.00
#
_symmetry.space_group_name_H-M   'P 1'
#
loop_
_entity.id
_entity.type
_entity.pdbx_description
1 polymer ?
#
loop_
_entity_poly.entity_id
_entity_poly.type
_entity_poly.pdbx_seq_one_letter_code
_entity_poly.pdbx_strand_id
1 'polypeptide(L)'
;MNKAKVIDQMAKLTKLPKAMVKECLEAFVGTIGNALKQNKTVSLTGFGTFSVMKRKERSGINPVTKEKMTIPSKKVPKFKPGKALKLMVK
;
A
#
# COMPACT_ATOMS: atom_id res chain seq x y z
N MET A 1 -3.45 1.39 16.28
CA MET A 1 -4.55 2.21 15.70
C MET A 1 -5.16 1.49 14.53
N ASN A 2 -6.47 1.41 14.48
CA ASN A 2 -7.17 0.74 13.39
C ASN A 2 -7.91 1.75 12.51
N LYS A 3 -8.60 1.26 11.47
CA LYS A 3 -9.32 2.12 10.53
C LYS A 3 -10.35 3.02 11.23
N ALA A 4 -11.09 2.50 12.20
CA ALA A 4 -12.10 3.27 12.93
C ALA A 4 -11.47 4.44 13.70
N LYS A 5 -10.35 4.21 14.36
CA LYS A 5 -9.64 5.26 15.09
C LYS A 5 -9.02 6.29 14.15
N VAL A 6 -8.53 5.87 12.99
CA VAL A 6 -8.04 6.80 11.96
C VAL A 6 -9.16 7.73 11.52
N ILE A 7 -10.34 7.18 11.25
CA ILE A 7 -11.51 7.96 10.85
C ILE A 7 -11.90 8.95 11.95
N ASP A 8 -11.90 8.52 13.21
CA ASP A 8 -12.21 9.39 14.34
C ASP A 8 -11.26 10.59 14.41
N GLN A 9 -9.96 10.34 14.29
CA GLN A 9 -8.97 11.42 14.33
C GLN A 9 -9.07 12.34 13.12
N MET A 10 -9.30 11.80 11.95
CA MET A 10 -9.48 12.61 10.75
C MET A 10 -10.72 13.50 10.86
N ALA A 11 -11.81 12.97 11.42
CA ALA A 11 -13.03 13.74 11.62
C ALA A 11 -12.80 14.90 12.58
N LYS A 12 -12.02 14.69 13.64
CA LYS A 12 -11.66 15.75 14.60
C LYS A 12 -10.79 16.83 13.96
N LEU A 13 -9.84 16.43 13.13
CA LEU A 13 -8.95 17.38 12.48
C LEU A 13 -9.63 18.20 11.39
N THR A 14 -10.54 17.57 10.64
CA THR A 14 -11.24 18.22 9.53
C THR A 14 -12.56 18.87 9.93
N LYS A 15 -13.08 18.50 11.10
CA LYS A 15 -14.40 18.92 11.58
C LYS A 15 -15.53 18.48 10.65
N LEU A 16 -15.30 17.37 9.93
CA LEU A 16 -16.28 16.77 9.04
C LEU A 16 -16.98 15.59 9.71
N PRO A 17 -18.21 15.25 9.29
CA PRO A 17 -18.89 14.06 9.79
C PRO A 17 -18.10 12.78 9.52
N LYS A 18 -18.13 11.84 10.46
CA LYS A 18 -17.40 10.56 10.31
C LYS A 18 -17.79 9.79 9.05
N ALA A 19 -19.06 9.83 8.65
CA ALA A 19 -19.53 9.16 7.44
C ALA A 19 -18.84 9.70 6.20
N MET A 20 -18.67 11.02 6.13
CA MET A 20 -17.98 11.67 5.01
C MET A 20 -16.49 11.34 5.01
N VAL A 21 -15.86 11.35 6.18
CA VAL A 21 -14.44 11.01 6.34
C VAL A 21 -14.19 9.56 5.93
N LYS A 22 -15.05 8.65 6.35
CA LYS A 22 -14.96 7.24 5.99
C LYS A 22 -15.02 7.05 4.47
N GLU A 23 -15.94 7.73 3.83
CA GLU A 23 -16.09 7.68 2.38
C GLU A 23 -14.85 8.18 1.66
N CYS A 24 -14.28 9.29 2.13
CA CYS A 24 -13.04 9.84 1.58
C CYS A 24 -11.86 8.89 1.75
N LEU A 25 -11.73 8.28 2.93
CA LEU A 25 -10.64 7.33 3.19
C LEU A 25 -10.76 6.09 2.32
N GLU A 26 -11.96 5.55 2.17
CA GLU A 26 -12.18 4.38 1.32
C GLU A 26 -11.91 4.70 -0.15
N ALA A 27 -12.30 5.87 -0.62
CA ALA A 27 -12.01 6.32 -1.98
C ALA A 27 -10.50 6.47 -2.20
N PHE A 28 -9.79 7.01 -1.21
CA PHE A 28 -8.34 7.17 -1.27
C PHE A 28 -7.64 5.81 -1.38
N VAL A 29 -7.99 4.88 -0.50
CA VAL A 29 -7.40 3.52 -0.51
C VAL A 29 -7.72 2.81 -1.82
N GLY A 30 -8.97 2.90 -2.28
CA GLY A 30 -9.38 2.30 -3.55
C GLY A 30 -8.65 2.88 -4.75
N THR A 31 -8.42 4.20 -4.74
CA THR A 31 -7.68 4.87 -5.82
C THR A 31 -6.24 4.38 -5.89
N ILE A 32 -5.58 4.26 -4.74
CA ILE A 32 -4.22 3.72 -4.67
C ILE A 32 -4.19 2.28 -5.18
N GLY A 33 -5.12 1.45 -4.72
CA GLY A 33 -5.21 0.05 -5.14
C GLY A 33 -5.39 -0.09 -6.64
N ASN A 34 -6.28 0.71 -7.24
CA ASN A 34 -6.50 0.68 -8.69
C ASN A 34 -5.28 1.14 -9.48
N ALA A 35 -4.59 2.19 -9.00
CA ALA A 35 -3.39 2.67 -9.65
C ALA A 35 -2.30 1.60 -9.65
N LEU A 36 -2.08 0.94 -8.52
CA LEU A 36 -1.08 -0.12 -8.41
C LEU A 36 -1.45 -1.33 -9.26
N LYS A 37 -2.74 -1.65 -9.37
CA LYS A 37 -3.22 -2.72 -10.24
C LYS A 37 -2.85 -2.46 -11.70
N GLN A 38 -2.82 -1.20 -12.11
CA GLN A 38 -2.45 -0.77 -13.46
C GLN A 38 -0.94 -0.51 -13.59
N ASN A 39 -0.14 -0.92 -12.61
CA ASN A 39 1.32 -0.70 -12.58
C ASN A 39 1.71 0.78 -12.57
N LYS A 40 0.84 1.62 -12.02
CA LYS A 40 1.14 3.05 -11.87
C LYS A 40 1.73 3.31 -10.50
N THR A 41 2.60 4.30 -10.44
CA THR A 41 3.20 4.77 -9.19
C THR A 41 2.39 5.94 -8.65
N VAL A 42 2.10 5.92 -7.36
CA VAL A 42 1.39 7.02 -6.68
C VAL A 42 2.37 7.72 -5.76
N SER A 43 2.72 8.95 -6.09
CA SER A 43 3.64 9.74 -5.28
C SER A 43 2.87 10.85 -4.56
N LEU A 44 2.97 10.85 -3.23
CA LEU A 44 2.34 11.87 -2.38
C LEU A 44 3.43 12.71 -1.74
N THR A 45 3.56 13.95 -2.23
CA THR A 45 4.58 14.87 -1.74
C THR A 45 4.45 15.07 -0.23
N GLY A 46 5.54 14.89 0.49
CA GLY A 46 5.56 15.05 1.94
C GLY A 46 5.14 13.80 2.71
N PHE A 47 4.69 12.75 2.03
CA PHE A 47 4.26 11.52 2.68
C PHE A 47 5.09 10.31 2.23
N GLY A 48 5.03 9.97 0.95
CA GLY A 48 5.74 8.82 0.43
C GLY A 48 5.25 8.41 -0.94
N THR A 49 5.76 7.29 -1.42
CA THR A 49 5.46 6.78 -2.75
C THR A 49 4.99 5.33 -2.67
N PHE A 50 3.85 5.05 -3.28
CA PHE A 50 3.34 3.69 -3.47
C PHE A 50 3.72 3.22 -4.86
N SER A 51 4.31 2.04 -4.94
CA SER A 51 4.74 1.46 -6.21
C SER A 51 4.50 -0.03 -6.23
N VAL A 52 4.64 -0.63 -7.40
CA VAL A 52 4.51 -2.07 -7.57
C VAL A 52 5.87 -2.63 -7.91
N MET A 53 6.28 -3.63 -7.14
CA MET A 53 7.48 -4.39 -7.44
C MET A 53 7.08 -5.72 -8.06
N LYS A 54 7.68 -6.04 -9.19
CA LYS A 54 7.46 -7.31 -9.86
C LYS A 54 8.53 -8.29 -9.44
N ARG A 55 8.15 -9.37 -8.76
CA ARG A 55 9.08 -10.45 -8.48
C ARG A 55 9.21 -11.32 -9.71
N LYS A 56 10.46 -11.60 -10.11
CA LYS A 56 10.73 -12.46 -11.23
C LYS A 56 10.32 -13.90 -10.90
N GLU A 57 9.93 -14.62 -11.95
CA GLU A 57 9.72 -16.05 -11.88
C GLU A 57 10.98 -16.74 -11.38
N ARG A 58 10.83 -17.67 -10.45
CA ARG A 58 11.93 -18.46 -9.93
C ARG A 58 11.70 -19.93 -10.21
N SER A 59 12.76 -20.63 -10.55
CA SER A 59 12.75 -22.08 -10.54
C SER A 59 13.50 -22.56 -9.29
N GLY A 60 12.96 -23.59 -8.64
CA GLY A 60 13.55 -24.15 -7.44
C GLY A 60 13.33 -25.67 -7.41
N ILE A 61 13.86 -26.32 -6.40
CA ILE A 61 13.70 -27.75 -6.21
C ILE A 61 12.91 -27.98 -4.92
N ASN A 62 11.84 -28.76 -5.01
CA ASN A 62 11.08 -29.15 -3.83
C ASN A 62 11.93 -30.08 -2.97
N PRO A 63 12.23 -29.72 -1.71
CA PRO A 63 13.11 -30.54 -0.84
C PRO A 63 12.51 -31.91 -0.50
N VAL A 64 11.17 -32.05 -0.56
CA VAL A 64 10.49 -33.33 -0.25
C VAL A 64 10.46 -34.26 -1.45
N THR A 65 10.02 -33.76 -2.61
CA THR A 65 9.87 -34.58 -3.83
C THR A 65 11.06 -34.48 -4.76
N LYS A 66 11.94 -33.52 -4.55
CA LYS A 66 13.10 -33.17 -5.39
C LYS A 66 12.71 -32.83 -6.84
N GLU A 67 11.48 -32.45 -7.04
CA GLU A 67 10.98 -31.99 -8.33
C GLU A 67 11.24 -30.50 -8.49
N LYS A 68 11.48 -30.08 -9.75
CA LYS A 68 11.64 -28.67 -10.07
C LYS A 68 10.30 -27.98 -9.92
N MET A 69 10.32 -26.89 -9.16
CA MET A 69 9.16 -26.00 -8.98
C MET A 69 9.41 -24.68 -9.67
N THR A 70 8.38 -24.17 -10.34
CA THR A 70 8.40 -22.83 -10.90
C THR A 70 7.53 -21.93 -10.05
N ILE A 71 8.12 -20.89 -9.47
CA ILE A 71 7.37 -19.89 -8.70
C ILE A 71 7.01 -18.77 -9.66
N PRO A 72 5.71 -18.55 -9.96
CA PRO A 72 5.30 -17.53 -10.93
C PRO A 72 5.66 -16.13 -10.45
N SER A 73 5.80 -15.21 -11.40
CA SER A 73 6.03 -13.81 -11.09
C SER A 73 4.83 -13.24 -10.33
N LYS A 74 5.11 -12.42 -9.33
CA LYS A 74 4.08 -11.75 -8.52
C LYS A 74 4.29 -10.25 -8.53
N LYS A 75 3.17 -9.52 -8.53
CA LYS A 75 3.18 -8.09 -8.26
C LYS A 75 3.03 -7.89 -6.76
N VAL A 76 3.92 -7.12 -6.17
CA VAL A 76 3.89 -6.83 -4.74
C VAL A 76 3.80 -5.32 -4.55
N PRO A 77 2.78 -4.83 -3.81
CA PRO A 77 2.72 -3.41 -3.50
C PRO A 77 3.85 -3.04 -2.55
N LYS A 78 4.46 -1.89 -2.78
CA LYS A 78 5.55 -1.40 -1.97
C LYS A 78 5.33 0.06 -1.62
N PHE A 79 5.60 0.42 -0.36
CA PHE A 79 5.53 1.79 0.10
C PHE A 79 6.92 2.27 0.52
N LYS A 80 7.35 3.39 -0.07
CA LYS A 80 8.61 4.04 0.31
C LYS A 80 8.26 5.36 1.00
N PRO A 81 8.53 5.47 2.32
CA PRO A 81 8.23 6.70 3.04
C PRO A 81 9.08 7.85 2.51
N GLY A 82 8.48 9.03 2.44
CA GLY A 82 9.15 10.24 2.02
C GLY A 82 10.00 10.81 3.15
N LYS A 83 10.88 11.75 2.80
CA LYS A 83 11.78 12.38 3.76
C LYS A 83 11.02 13.07 4.89
N ALA A 84 9.94 13.77 4.57
CA ALA A 84 9.14 14.47 5.56
C ALA A 84 8.51 13.49 6.57
N LEU A 85 7.99 12.37 6.10
CA LEU A 85 7.41 11.36 6.98
C LEU A 85 8.47 10.73 7.88
N LYS A 86 9.65 10.46 7.36
CA LYS A 86 10.76 9.93 8.17
C LYS A 86 11.14 10.87 9.29
N LEU A 87 11.12 12.18 9.03
CA LEU A 87 11.43 13.19 10.04
C LEU A 87 10.37 13.27 11.12
N MET A 88 9.09 13.04 10.76
CA MET A 88 7.99 13.06 11.72
C MET A 88 8.06 11.94 12.75
N VAL A 89 8.59 10.79 12.37
CA VAL A 89 8.65 9.61 13.25
C VAL A 89 10.01 9.40 13.89
N LYS A 90 10.92 10.32 13.67
CA LYS A 90 12.28 10.23 14.19
C LYS A 90 12.33 10.45 15.71
#